data_09e45e765d62d28e70bf14afb4bed4db
#
_entry.id   09e45e765d62d28e70bf14afb4bed4db
#
_cell.length_a   1.000
_cell.length_b   1.000
_cell.length_c   1.000
_cell.angle_alpha   90.00
_cell.angle_beta   90.00
_cell.angle_gamma   90.00
#
_symmetry.space_group_name_H-M   'P 1'
#
loop_
_entity.id
_entity.type
_entity.pdbx_description
1 polymer ?
#
loop_
_entity_poly.entity_id
_entity_poly.type
_entity_poly.pdbx_seq_one_letter_code
_entity_poly.pdbx_strand_id
1 'polypeptide(L)'
;MTTTRSLLCLAIACAWLTSPAAHAANTADNPCKTTAECAEQARKIGAFVEKTPDGQRHGETQFDYLNRINKASLVMLKEAGIVTAEQAATIAGGVRHAIDQATQPDGKRPSDVLQLEQIITDKIGPEASLIHSGRSRQDMYATYRLASLRSHVLAYGDALDATRQRLLTLAAQHVDTLVPAYTNGVQAMPISYAHYLLAYEASFERDAQRLHELYARLNLSPMGTAVLANSGYPINRERLAQLLGFDGVRENSLDASQVSTYDIPLEAAGLVSSSAIRIGAFIGDIHTQYHQTRPWLLLDEGATYTSSAMPQKRNPGLLMRTREAASDVVGLANATTLRAHNVTTGMTDYKAAFDDLGLFRSTGDMFKRLDQVLDALKINAARAEEELDADWTTSMELADTLERKHHVPFRIGHSFASLIVEKARADGTLPKDFAYADAQALFTQAADKYKWKDNTLPLSEADFRASLSPRAMVQSRKGTGGPQPEEVRRMLAEAQARLKEDQAWMQQRRQKLVDADVGLDKAFDGLMGR
;
A
#
# COMPACT_ATOMS: atom_id res chain seq x y z
N MET A 1 -58.94 22.05 17.83
CA MET A 1 -59.24 20.90 16.98
C MET A 1 -57.93 20.51 16.33
N THR A 2 -57.02 19.96 17.00
CA THR A 2 -56.72 18.59 17.47
C THR A 2 -56.37 17.65 16.35
N THR A 3 -55.05 17.42 16.27
CA THR A 3 -54.37 16.12 16.16
C THR A 3 -54.84 15.12 15.12
N THR A 4 -53.99 14.91 14.12
CA THR A 4 -53.67 13.60 13.54
C THR A 4 -52.63 13.76 12.40
N ARG A 5 -51.36 13.90 12.72
CA ARG A 5 -50.21 13.70 11.81
C ARG A 5 -48.96 13.36 12.62
N SER A 6 -48.92 12.15 13.15
CA SER A 6 -47.68 11.62 13.72
C SER A 6 -47.82 10.12 13.98
N LEU A 7 -47.98 9.30 12.95
CA LEU A 7 -47.93 7.83 13.09
C LEU A 7 -47.69 7.10 11.75
N LEU A 8 -46.98 7.73 10.82
CA LEU A 8 -46.65 7.08 9.52
C LEU A 8 -45.14 7.07 9.18
N CYS A 9 -44.26 7.40 10.11
CA CYS A 9 -42.81 7.40 9.87
C CYS A 9 -42.03 6.32 10.65
N LEU A 10 -42.68 5.39 11.34
CA LEU A 10 -42.00 4.34 12.14
C LEU A 10 -42.17 2.93 11.59
N ALA A 11 -42.79 2.72 10.45
CA ALA A 11 -43.07 1.39 9.90
C ALA A 11 -42.19 1.01 8.68
N ILE A 12 -41.27 1.88 8.24
CA ILE A 12 -40.39 1.59 7.07
C ILE A 12 -38.95 1.26 7.49
N ALA A 13 -38.60 1.41 8.76
CA ALA A 13 -37.22 1.18 9.23
C ALA A 13 -36.91 -0.25 9.72
N CYS A 14 -37.88 -1.17 9.75
CA CYS A 14 -37.67 -2.54 10.26
C CYS A 14 -37.78 -3.68 9.23
N ALA A 15 -37.94 -3.38 7.95
CA ALA A 15 -38.11 -4.42 6.91
C ALA A 15 -36.86 -4.76 6.10
N TRP A 16 -35.69 -4.22 6.47
CA TRP A 16 -34.41 -4.44 5.75
C TRP A 16 -33.38 -5.28 6.51
N LEU A 17 -33.75 -5.93 7.60
CA LEU A 17 -32.81 -6.69 8.43
C LEU A 17 -33.00 -8.21 8.41
N THR A 18 -33.81 -8.75 7.49
CA THR A 18 -33.92 -10.21 7.33
C THR A 18 -33.98 -10.57 5.84
N SER A 19 -32.89 -10.41 5.13
CA SER A 19 -32.67 -11.12 3.88
C SER A 19 -31.39 -11.94 3.98
N PRO A 20 -31.47 -13.27 4.03
CA PRO A 20 -30.29 -14.14 4.01
C PRO A 20 -29.85 -14.40 2.56
N ALA A 21 -29.69 -13.33 1.77
CA ALA A 21 -29.33 -13.45 0.36
C ALA A 21 -28.19 -12.49 0.00
N ALA A 22 -27.13 -12.52 0.77
CA ALA A 22 -25.89 -11.85 0.41
C ALA A 22 -24.71 -12.61 0.98
N HIS A 23 -24.44 -13.79 0.47
CA HIS A 23 -23.10 -14.41 0.39
C HIS A 23 -23.21 -15.70 -0.43
N ALA A 24 -23.76 -15.60 -1.63
CA ALA A 24 -23.33 -16.51 -2.68
C ALA A 24 -21.97 -15.99 -3.16
N ALA A 25 -20.94 -16.17 -2.33
CA ALA A 25 -19.57 -16.12 -2.78
C ALA A 25 -19.46 -17.14 -3.92
N ASN A 26 -18.97 -16.68 -5.03
CA ASN A 26 -18.71 -17.40 -6.25
C ASN A 26 -18.02 -18.75 -5.92
N THR A 27 -18.78 -19.84 -5.90
CA THR A 27 -18.32 -21.19 -5.53
C THR A 27 -17.48 -21.84 -6.63
N ALA A 28 -17.05 -21.09 -7.66
CA ALA A 28 -16.28 -21.60 -8.78
C ALA A 28 -14.78 -21.80 -8.48
N ASP A 29 -14.24 -21.24 -7.36
CA ASP A 29 -12.82 -21.31 -7.00
C ASP A 29 -12.56 -21.88 -5.59
N ASN A 30 -13.48 -22.66 -5.02
CA ASN A 30 -13.21 -23.32 -3.76
C ASN A 30 -12.64 -24.73 -4.04
N PRO A 31 -11.32 -24.93 -3.87
CA PRO A 31 -10.65 -26.20 -4.22
C PRO A 31 -10.97 -27.35 -3.24
N CYS A 32 -11.70 -27.10 -2.15
CA CYS A 32 -12.03 -28.14 -1.20
C CYS A 32 -13.44 -28.75 -1.46
N LYS A 33 -13.48 -30.06 -1.66
CA LYS A 33 -14.70 -30.80 -2.00
C LYS A 33 -15.41 -31.42 -0.78
N THR A 34 -14.76 -31.48 0.37
CA THR A 34 -15.30 -32.06 1.59
C THR A 34 -15.09 -31.14 2.79
N THR A 35 -15.90 -31.29 3.85
CA THR A 35 -15.75 -30.54 5.10
C THR A 35 -14.38 -30.77 5.76
N ALA A 36 -13.80 -31.96 5.59
CA ALA A 36 -12.48 -32.29 6.09
C ALA A 36 -11.36 -31.57 5.28
N GLU A 37 -11.48 -31.53 3.96
CA GLU A 37 -10.56 -30.79 3.09
C GLU A 37 -10.66 -29.28 3.34
N CYS A 38 -11.87 -28.74 3.52
CA CYS A 38 -12.08 -27.34 3.88
C CYS A 38 -11.50 -27.00 5.25
N ALA A 39 -11.62 -27.89 6.22
CA ALA A 39 -11.03 -27.72 7.56
C ALA A 39 -9.51 -27.84 7.52
N GLU A 40 -8.96 -28.70 6.68
CA GLU A 40 -7.51 -28.79 6.47
C GLU A 40 -6.97 -27.60 5.69
N GLN A 41 -7.70 -27.13 4.69
CA GLN A 41 -7.35 -25.91 3.94
C GLN A 41 -7.52 -24.65 4.81
N ALA A 42 -8.53 -24.57 5.67
CA ALA A 42 -8.66 -23.51 6.66
C ALA A 42 -7.53 -23.57 7.71
N ARG A 43 -7.05 -24.76 8.07
CA ARG A 43 -5.84 -24.94 8.89
C ARG A 43 -4.57 -24.53 8.15
N LYS A 44 -4.49 -24.78 6.85
CA LYS A 44 -3.38 -24.33 5.97
C LYS A 44 -3.47 -22.84 5.65
N ILE A 45 -4.67 -22.26 5.57
CA ILE A 45 -4.91 -20.81 5.37
C ILE A 45 -4.72 -20.03 6.67
N GLY A 46 -4.99 -20.63 7.84
CA GLY A 46 -4.62 -20.08 9.15
C GLY A 46 -3.11 -20.10 9.41
N ALA A 47 -2.37 -20.88 8.63
CA ALA A 47 -0.93 -20.82 8.53
C ALA A 47 -0.57 -19.95 7.33
N PHE A 48 -0.17 -18.71 7.57
CA PHE A 48 0.49 -17.91 6.55
C PHE A 48 1.86 -18.56 6.25
N VAL A 49 1.83 -19.61 5.41
CA VAL A 49 3.01 -20.22 4.84
C VAL A 49 3.04 -19.87 3.37
N GLU A 50 3.34 -18.62 3.04
CA GLU A 50 3.89 -18.35 1.71
C GLU A 50 5.33 -18.90 1.70
N LYS A 51 5.57 -19.88 0.86
CA LYS A 51 6.92 -20.23 0.45
C LYS A 51 7.39 -19.12 -0.47
N THR A 52 8.36 -18.33 -0.04
CA THR A 52 9.12 -17.46 -0.93
C THR A 52 9.87 -18.30 -1.98
N PRO A 53 10.30 -17.70 -3.11
CA PRO A 53 11.10 -18.37 -4.13
C PRO A 53 12.38 -19.04 -3.58
N ASP A 54 12.88 -18.59 -2.43
CA ASP A 54 14.02 -19.15 -1.70
C ASP A 54 13.65 -20.26 -0.71
N GLY A 55 12.38 -20.66 -0.62
CA GLY A 55 11.90 -21.73 0.24
C GLY A 55 11.74 -21.37 1.72
N GLN A 56 11.93 -20.10 2.10
CA GLN A 56 11.70 -19.64 3.47
C GLN A 56 10.20 -19.57 3.80
N ARG A 57 9.85 -19.93 5.04
CA ARG A 57 8.49 -19.82 5.56
C ARG A 57 8.26 -18.41 6.07
N HIS A 58 7.46 -17.61 5.36
CA HIS A 58 6.94 -16.37 5.91
C HIS A 58 5.59 -16.64 6.59
N GLY A 59 5.47 -16.17 7.80
CA GLY A 59 4.28 -16.30 8.62
C GLY A 59 4.24 -17.61 9.39
N GLU A 60 4.60 -17.53 10.66
CA GLU A 60 4.40 -18.61 11.61
C GLU A 60 2.97 -18.55 12.15
N THR A 61 2.39 -19.73 12.39
CA THR A 61 1.13 -19.80 13.13
C THR A 61 1.32 -19.31 14.56
N GLN A 62 0.24 -18.98 15.24
CA GLN A 62 0.29 -18.63 16.66
C GLN A 62 0.98 -19.74 17.48
N PHE A 63 0.73 -21.01 17.16
CA PHE A 63 1.41 -22.16 17.77
C PHE A 63 2.93 -22.08 17.59
N ASP A 64 3.40 -21.87 16.37
CA ASP A 64 4.83 -21.82 16.08
C ASP A 64 5.50 -20.67 16.85
N TYR A 65 4.85 -19.50 16.84
CA TYR A 65 5.41 -18.34 17.54
C TYR A 65 5.38 -18.47 19.07
N LEU A 66 4.32 -19.06 19.64
CA LEU A 66 4.29 -19.36 21.08
C LEU A 66 5.43 -20.31 21.47
N ASN A 67 5.78 -21.28 20.64
CA ASN A 67 6.92 -22.15 20.88
C ASN A 67 8.27 -21.41 20.74
N ARG A 68 8.38 -20.43 19.85
CA ARG A 68 9.55 -19.52 19.82
C ARG A 68 9.68 -18.75 21.14
N ILE A 69 8.56 -18.20 21.64
CA ILE A 69 8.53 -17.53 22.94
C ILE A 69 8.94 -18.50 24.07
N ASN A 70 8.47 -19.75 24.03
CA ASN A 70 8.86 -20.78 24.99
C ASN A 70 10.37 -21.05 24.94
N LYS A 71 10.95 -21.25 23.74
CA LYS A 71 12.40 -21.41 23.56
C LYS A 71 13.16 -20.21 24.12
N ALA A 72 12.78 -18.99 23.72
CA ALA A 72 13.45 -17.76 24.14
C ALA A 72 13.37 -17.54 25.65
N SER A 73 12.18 -17.78 26.25
CA SER A 73 11.97 -17.69 27.69
C SER A 73 12.88 -18.67 28.43
N LEU A 74 12.92 -19.92 28.00
CA LEU A 74 13.72 -20.94 28.68
C LEU A 74 15.24 -20.68 28.61
N VAL A 75 15.72 -20.24 27.46
CA VAL A 75 17.12 -19.78 27.28
C VAL A 75 17.44 -18.66 28.27
N MET A 76 16.59 -17.61 28.29
CA MET A 76 16.77 -16.47 29.18
C MET A 76 16.68 -16.86 30.66
N LEU A 77 15.70 -17.71 31.04
CA LEU A 77 15.55 -18.16 32.44
C LEU A 77 16.78 -18.91 32.95
N LYS A 78 17.39 -19.76 32.09
CA LYS A 78 18.62 -20.45 32.41
C LYS A 78 19.81 -19.48 32.51
N GLU A 79 19.95 -18.57 31.57
CA GLU A 79 21.03 -17.56 31.56
C GLU A 79 20.93 -16.62 32.76
N ALA A 80 19.73 -16.28 33.22
CA ALA A 80 19.46 -15.47 34.42
C ALA A 80 19.57 -16.25 35.75
N GLY A 81 19.82 -17.55 35.70
CA GLY A 81 19.91 -18.40 36.90
C GLY A 81 18.58 -18.64 37.64
N ILE A 82 17.45 -18.39 36.97
CA ILE A 82 16.10 -18.60 37.52
C ILE A 82 15.74 -20.09 37.53
N VAL A 83 16.21 -20.83 36.53
CA VAL A 83 16.15 -22.29 36.46
C VAL A 83 17.57 -22.89 36.37
N THR A 84 17.75 -24.09 36.92
CA THR A 84 19.03 -24.81 36.83
C THR A 84 19.26 -25.34 35.40
N ALA A 85 20.48 -25.74 35.09
CA ALA A 85 20.80 -26.37 33.82
C ALA A 85 20.00 -27.67 33.59
N GLU A 86 19.81 -28.48 34.63
CA GLU A 86 19.03 -29.72 34.61
C GLU A 86 17.54 -29.46 34.35
N GLN A 87 16.95 -28.50 35.08
CA GLN A 87 15.59 -28.09 34.86
C GLN A 87 15.37 -27.53 33.42
N ALA A 88 16.31 -26.71 32.96
CA ALA A 88 16.24 -26.17 31.60
C ALA A 88 16.28 -27.27 30.54
N ALA A 89 17.14 -28.30 30.71
CA ALA A 89 17.22 -29.43 29.80
C ALA A 89 15.94 -30.26 29.78
N THR A 90 15.35 -30.52 30.95
CA THR A 90 14.10 -31.26 31.11
C THR A 90 12.94 -30.50 30.43
N ILE A 91 12.80 -29.21 30.69
CA ILE A 91 11.74 -28.38 30.12
C ILE A 91 11.93 -28.23 28.58
N ALA A 92 13.19 -28.10 28.11
CA ALA A 92 13.51 -28.07 26.70
C ALA A 92 13.05 -29.36 25.98
N GLY A 93 13.22 -30.52 26.62
CA GLY A 93 12.71 -31.81 26.14
C GLY A 93 11.20 -31.82 26.01
N GLY A 94 10.48 -31.23 26.98
CA GLY A 94 9.02 -31.07 26.93
C GLY A 94 8.54 -30.13 25.81
N VAL A 95 9.20 -28.97 25.63
CA VAL A 95 8.91 -28.04 24.51
C VAL A 95 9.17 -28.70 23.16
N ARG A 96 10.30 -29.43 23.02
CA ARG A 96 10.61 -30.19 21.79
C ARG A 96 9.53 -31.23 21.51
N HIS A 97 9.10 -31.97 22.52
CA HIS A 97 8.02 -32.94 22.39
C HIS A 97 6.74 -32.32 21.85
N ALA A 98 6.34 -31.15 22.37
CA ALA A 98 5.13 -30.44 21.88
C ALA A 98 5.27 -30.02 20.41
N ILE A 99 6.47 -29.57 20.00
CA ILE A 99 6.76 -29.21 18.60
C ILE A 99 6.73 -30.46 17.71
N ASP A 100 7.41 -31.55 18.13
CA ASP A 100 7.49 -32.78 17.34
C ASP A 100 6.12 -33.45 17.17
N GLN A 101 5.28 -33.45 18.22
CA GLN A 101 3.91 -33.94 18.12
C GLN A 101 3.08 -33.15 17.07
N ALA A 102 3.26 -31.84 17.01
CA ALA A 102 2.54 -30.99 16.08
C ALA A 102 2.91 -31.23 14.60
N THR A 103 4.04 -31.91 14.33
CA THR A 103 4.45 -32.31 12.97
C THR A 103 3.80 -33.60 12.49
N GLN A 104 3.18 -34.38 13.39
CA GLN A 104 2.47 -35.60 13.04
C GLN A 104 1.18 -35.29 12.27
N PRO A 105 0.67 -36.22 11.41
CA PRO A 105 -0.54 -35.98 10.61
C PRO A 105 -1.75 -35.49 11.42
N ASP A 106 -1.95 -36.04 12.64
CA ASP A 106 -3.03 -35.68 13.56
C ASP A 106 -2.54 -34.82 14.74
N GLY A 107 -1.37 -34.22 14.61
CA GLY A 107 -0.73 -33.44 15.66
C GLY A 107 -1.54 -32.19 16.07
N LYS A 108 -1.75 -32.04 17.36
CA LYS A 108 -2.42 -30.86 17.94
C LYS A 108 -1.53 -29.63 17.86
N ARG A 109 -2.08 -28.52 17.39
CA ARG A 109 -1.40 -27.21 17.30
C ARG A 109 -2.23 -26.15 18.06
N PRO A 110 -2.26 -26.18 19.40
CA PRO A 110 -3.07 -25.25 20.16
C PRO A 110 -2.54 -23.82 20.01
N SER A 111 -3.46 -22.88 19.85
CA SER A 111 -3.18 -21.44 19.85
C SER A 111 -3.29 -20.82 21.26
N ASP A 112 -3.72 -21.59 22.24
CA ASP A 112 -3.83 -21.19 23.64
C ASP A 112 -2.58 -21.61 24.43
N VAL A 113 -2.04 -20.67 25.21
CA VAL A 113 -0.83 -20.87 26.02
C VAL A 113 -0.97 -21.99 27.05
N LEU A 114 -2.13 -22.09 27.71
CA LEU A 114 -2.36 -23.10 28.75
C LEU A 114 -2.52 -24.50 28.16
N GLN A 115 -3.14 -24.60 26.97
CA GLN A 115 -3.23 -25.88 26.27
C GLN A 115 -1.85 -26.37 25.81
N LEU A 116 -0.98 -25.45 25.36
CA LEU A 116 0.39 -25.77 25.00
C LEU A 116 1.20 -26.20 26.23
N GLU A 117 1.07 -25.48 27.34
CA GLU A 117 1.71 -25.83 28.63
C GLU A 117 1.24 -27.20 29.14
N GLN A 118 -0.06 -27.54 28.96
CA GLN A 118 -0.58 -28.84 29.36
C GLN A 118 0.11 -29.99 28.60
N ILE A 119 0.38 -29.84 27.30
CA ILE A 119 1.11 -30.84 26.50
C ILE A 119 2.53 -31.05 27.08
N ILE A 120 3.19 -29.97 27.49
CA ILE A 120 4.52 -30.03 28.09
C ILE A 120 4.43 -30.69 29.48
N THR A 121 3.44 -30.31 30.29
CA THR A 121 3.23 -30.85 31.65
C THR A 121 2.89 -32.35 31.61
N ASP A 122 2.06 -32.80 30.69
CA ASP A 122 1.74 -34.21 30.51
C ASP A 122 2.98 -35.05 30.20
N LYS A 123 4.00 -34.45 29.56
CA LYS A 123 5.24 -35.12 29.18
C LYS A 123 6.28 -35.17 30.31
N ILE A 124 6.46 -34.06 31.05
CA ILE A 124 7.60 -33.91 31.99
C ILE A 124 7.17 -33.66 33.44
N GLY A 125 5.87 -33.55 33.71
CA GLY A 125 5.35 -33.26 35.04
C GLY A 125 5.27 -31.74 35.35
N PRO A 126 4.97 -31.39 36.65
CA PRO A 126 4.65 -30.01 37.06
C PRO A 126 5.85 -29.03 36.94
N GLU A 127 7.09 -29.51 36.81
CA GLU A 127 8.25 -28.65 36.56
C GLU A 127 8.13 -27.87 35.23
N ALA A 128 7.29 -28.32 34.31
CA ALA A 128 6.96 -27.60 33.10
C ALA A 128 6.55 -26.15 33.37
N SER A 129 5.82 -25.91 34.48
CA SER A 129 5.32 -24.57 34.85
C SER A 129 6.42 -23.56 35.22
N LEU A 130 7.65 -23.99 35.49
CA LEU A 130 8.79 -23.09 35.69
C LEU A 130 9.09 -22.21 34.47
N ILE A 131 8.71 -22.65 33.28
CA ILE A 131 8.81 -21.84 32.07
C ILE A 131 7.97 -20.55 32.14
N HIS A 132 6.97 -20.50 33.04
CA HIS A 132 6.11 -19.36 33.27
C HIS A 132 6.69 -18.28 34.19
N SER A 133 7.90 -18.50 34.75
CA SER A 133 8.53 -17.52 35.64
C SER A 133 8.66 -16.15 34.98
N GLY A 134 8.06 -15.14 35.59
CA GLY A 134 8.15 -13.74 35.14
C GLY A 134 7.45 -13.39 33.82
N ARG A 135 6.51 -14.21 33.35
CA ARG A 135 5.71 -13.92 32.14
C ARG A 135 4.21 -14.15 32.37
N SER A 136 3.42 -13.70 31.42
CA SER A 136 1.97 -13.87 31.38
C SER A 136 1.49 -14.15 29.96
N ARG A 137 0.29 -14.71 29.80
CA ARG A 137 -0.37 -14.85 28.49
C ARG A 137 -0.45 -13.52 27.73
N GLN A 138 -0.66 -12.41 28.44
CA GLN A 138 -0.85 -11.09 27.82
C GLN A 138 0.41 -10.60 27.10
N ASP A 139 1.59 -10.67 27.72
CA ASP A 139 2.84 -10.27 27.08
C ASP A 139 3.25 -11.26 25.98
N MET A 140 2.94 -12.55 26.12
CA MET A 140 3.14 -13.54 25.06
C MET A 140 2.26 -13.23 23.84
N TYR A 141 0.98 -12.95 24.01
CA TYR A 141 0.07 -12.61 22.92
C TYR A 141 0.41 -11.23 22.29
N ALA A 142 0.75 -10.24 23.11
CA ALA A 142 1.22 -8.95 22.60
C ALA A 142 2.47 -9.12 21.73
N THR A 143 3.42 -9.95 22.15
CA THR A 143 4.63 -10.27 21.40
C THR A 143 4.33 -10.97 20.08
N TYR A 144 3.49 -12.00 20.11
CA TYR A 144 3.04 -12.69 18.90
C TYR A 144 2.35 -11.75 17.91
N ARG A 145 1.41 -10.92 18.40
CA ARG A 145 0.66 -9.98 17.56
C ARG A 145 1.59 -8.99 16.86
N LEU A 146 2.53 -8.37 17.59
CA LEU A 146 3.50 -7.44 16.99
C LEU A 146 4.42 -8.13 15.99
N ALA A 147 4.88 -9.35 16.28
CA ALA A 147 5.70 -10.13 15.35
C ALA A 147 4.91 -10.52 14.08
N SER A 148 3.65 -10.92 14.22
CA SER A 148 2.74 -11.19 13.10
C SER A 148 2.52 -9.93 12.26
N LEU A 149 2.21 -8.79 12.90
CA LEU A 149 2.07 -7.51 12.20
C LEU A 149 3.35 -7.11 11.47
N ARG A 150 4.53 -7.31 12.09
CA ARG A 150 5.84 -7.09 11.48
C ARG A 150 6.00 -7.87 10.17
N SER A 151 5.63 -9.14 10.15
CA SER A 151 5.70 -9.98 8.95
C SER A 151 4.79 -9.45 7.85
N HIS A 152 3.59 -8.99 8.21
CA HIS A 152 2.63 -8.41 7.25
C HIS A 152 3.09 -7.06 6.70
N VAL A 153 3.68 -6.21 7.55
CA VAL A 153 4.26 -4.92 7.13
C VAL A 153 5.43 -5.14 6.16
N LEU A 154 6.26 -6.16 6.41
CA LEU A 154 7.33 -6.52 5.47
C LEU A 154 6.78 -7.07 4.15
N ALA A 155 5.73 -7.89 4.17
CA ALA A 155 5.07 -8.37 2.95
C ALA A 155 4.41 -7.24 2.15
N TYR A 156 3.82 -6.26 2.84
CA TYR A 156 3.32 -5.04 2.21
C TYR A 156 4.47 -4.25 1.55
N GLY A 157 5.64 -4.14 2.21
CA GLY A 157 6.83 -3.50 1.65
C GLY A 157 7.29 -4.15 0.34
N ASP A 158 7.29 -5.48 0.25
CA ASP A 158 7.63 -6.20 -0.99
C ASP A 158 6.66 -5.85 -2.13
N ALA A 159 5.36 -5.83 -1.85
CA ALA A 159 4.34 -5.49 -2.83
C ALA A 159 4.45 -4.03 -3.29
N LEU A 160 4.78 -3.13 -2.37
CA LEU A 160 5.03 -1.72 -2.64
C LEU A 160 6.25 -1.53 -3.55
N ASP A 161 7.37 -2.16 -3.22
CA ASP A 161 8.61 -2.09 -4.00
C ASP A 161 8.46 -2.70 -5.40
N ALA A 162 7.73 -3.81 -5.52
CA ALA A 162 7.39 -4.41 -6.81
C ALA A 162 6.56 -3.45 -7.67
N THR A 163 5.58 -2.77 -7.10
CA THR A 163 4.77 -1.76 -7.80
C THR A 163 5.60 -0.56 -8.23
N ARG A 164 6.46 -0.03 -7.37
CA ARG A 164 7.38 1.06 -7.69
C ARG A 164 8.32 0.67 -8.84
N GLN A 165 8.88 -0.55 -8.79
CA GLN A 165 9.72 -1.08 -9.88
C GLN A 165 8.97 -1.16 -11.21
N ARG A 166 7.69 -1.60 -11.19
CA ARG A 166 6.86 -1.66 -12.39
C ARG A 166 6.58 -0.27 -12.96
N LEU A 167 6.23 0.70 -12.11
CA LEU A 167 6.01 2.09 -12.53
C LEU A 167 7.27 2.71 -13.14
N LEU A 168 8.44 2.50 -12.53
CA LEU A 168 9.72 2.99 -13.06
C LEU A 168 10.08 2.34 -14.40
N THR A 169 9.78 1.04 -14.55
CA THR A 169 10.01 0.33 -15.82
C THR A 169 9.13 0.89 -16.93
N LEU A 170 7.85 1.13 -16.66
CA LEU A 170 6.94 1.77 -17.61
C LEU A 170 7.35 3.21 -17.90
N ALA A 171 7.73 3.99 -16.89
CA ALA A 171 8.19 5.36 -17.07
C ALA A 171 9.40 5.44 -18.00
N ALA A 172 10.36 4.51 -17.86
CA ALA A 172 11.55 4.45 -18.74
C ALA A 172 11.18 4.25 -20.23
N GLN A 173 10.09 3.57 -20.52
CA GLN A 173 9.62 3.32 -21.90
C GLN A 173 8.88 4.53 -22.50
N HIS A 174 8.42 5.46 -21.66
CA HIS A 174 7.49 6.53 -22.05
C HIS A 174 7.99 7.95 -21.76
N VAL A 175 9.33 8.13 -21.68
CA VAL A 175 9.96 9.45 -21.43
C VAL A 175 9.55 10.47 -22.50
N ASP A 176 9.50 10.04 -23.75
CA ASP A 176 9.21 10.89 -24.90
C ASP A 176 7.75 10.76 -25.43
N THR A 177 6.91 9.96 -24.75
CA THR A 177 5.49 9.79 -25.07
C THR A 177 4.67 10.94 -24.50
N LEU A 178 4.20 11.84 -25.36
CA LEU A 178 3.37 12.98 -24.95
C LEU A 178 1.93 12.54 -24.70
N VAL A 179 1.35 13.04 -23.61
CA VAL A 179 -0.05 12.80 -23.23
C VAL A 179 -0.67 14.07 -22.65
N PRO A 180 -2.00 14.24 -22.75
CA PRO A 180 -2.69 15.33 -22.07
C PRO A 180 -2.74 15.11 -20.56
N ALA A 181 -2.41 16.15 -19.79
CA ALA A 181 -2.74 16.24 -18.38
C ALA A 181 -4.07 16.97 -18.20
N TYR A 182 -4.82 16.56 -17.17
CA TYR A 182 -6.16 17.07 -16.90
C TYR A 182 -6.21 17.77 -15.55
N THR A 183 -7.00 18.86 -15.49
CA THR A 183 -7.41 19.49 -14.22
C THR A 183 -8.93 19.59 -14.19
N ASN A 184 -9.55 19.21 -13.10
CA ASN A 184 -11.02 19.19 -12.97
C ASN A 184 -11.74 18.41 -14.10
N GLY A 185 -11.08 17.37 -14.64
CA GLY A 185 -11.61 16.59 -15.75
C GLY A 185 -11.48 17.25 -17.13
N VAL A 186 -10.86 18.43 -17.22
CA VAL A 186 -10.63 19.17 -18.47
C VAL A 186 -9.17 19.07 -18.87
N GLN A 187 -8.91 18.85 -20.15
CA GLN A 187 -7.58 18.83 -20.73
C GLN A 187 -6.88 20.19 -20.52
N ALA A 188 -5.70 20.16 -19.93
CA ALA A 188 -5.01 21.37 -19.48
C ALA A 188 -3.68 21.62 -20.19
N MET A 189 -2.74 20.69 -20.13
CA MET A 189 -1.36 20.87 -20.62
C MET A 189 -0.78 19.57 -21.16
N PRO A 190 0.16 19.61 -22.10
CA PRO A 190 0.94 18.45 -22.49
C PRO A 190 1.98 18.10 -21.42
N ILE A 191 2.13 16.81 -21.13
CA ILE A 191 3.21 16.24 -20.32
C ILE A 191 3.75 14.97 -20.99
N SER A 192 4.85 14.38 -20.46
CA SER A 192 5.19 13.01 -20.85
C SER A 192 4.45 12.00 -19.95
N TYR A 193 4.14 10.84 -20.49
CA TYR A 193 3.51 9.77 -19.69
C TYR A 193 4.43 9.29 -18.56
N ALA A 194 5.75 9.32 -18.78
CA ALA A 194 6.72 9.05 -17.73
C ALA A 194 6.60 10.04 -16.56
N HIS A 195 6.42 11.33 -16.85
CA HIS A 195 6.20 12.35 -15.80
C HIS A 195 4.95 12.04 -14.94
N TYR A 196 3.87 11.61 -15.58
CA TYR A 196 2.66 11.16 -14.89
C TYR A 196 2.92 9.94 -13.99
N LEU A 197 3.60 8.90 -14.50
CA LEU A 197 3.91 7.69 -13.75
C LEU A 197 4.84 7.96 -12.57
N LEU A 198 5.84 8.83 -12.75
CA LEU A 198 6.76 9.25 -11.68
C LEU A 198 6.05 10.01 -10.55
N ALA A 199 4.96 10.71 -10.83
CA ALA A 199 4.16 11.36 -9.79
C ALA A 199 3.48 10.34 -8.86
N TYR A 200 2.98 9.23 -9.41
CA TYR A 200 2.44 8.11 -8.62
C TYR A 200 3.54 7.33 -7.90
N GLU A 201 4.66 7.06 -8.57
CA GLU A 201 5.82 6.43 -7.94
C GLU A 201 6.29 7.22 -6.72
N ALA A 202 6.49 8.53 -6.84
CA ALA A 202 6.88 9.40 -5.73
C ALA A 202 5.87 9.35 -4.56
N SER A 203 4.61 9.06 -4.82
CA SER A 203 3.63 8.87 -3.75
C SER A 203 3.81 7.54 -3.01
N PHE A 204 4.17 6.47 -3.72
CA PHE A 204 4.50 5.17 -3.13
C PHE A 204 5.86 5.19 -2.43
N GLU A 205 6.82 5.97 -2.91
CA GLU A 205 8.08 6.24 -2.20
C GLU A 205 7.80 6.83 -0.80
N ARG A 206 6.88 7.79 -0.69
CA ARG A 206 6.47 8.33 0.62
C ARG A 206 5.80 7.27 1.51
N ASP A 207 5.13 6.28 0.95
CA ASP A 207 4.60 5.15 1.72
C ASP A 207 5.73 4.21 2.18
N ALA A 208 6.81 4.02 1.41
CA ALA A 208 8.01 3.30 1.85
C ALA A 208 8.71 4.02 3.03
N GLN A 209 8.83 5.35 2.99
CA GLN A 209 9.35 6.14 4.12
C GLN A 209 8.51 5.93 5.38
N ARG A 210 7.18 5.99 5.29
CA ARG A 210 6.27 5.72 6.41
C ARG A 210 6.40 4.28 6.93
N LEU A 211 6.64 3.32 6.04
CA LEU A 211 6.89 1.92 6.43
C LEU A 211 8.16 1.80 7.28
N HIS A 212 9.25 2.46 6.89
CA HIS A 212 10.50 2.46 7.67
C HIS A 212 10.27 3.04 9.07
N GLU A 213 9.54 4.15 9.16
CA GLU A 213 9.20 4.80 10.42
C GLU A 213 8.29 3.93 11.30
N LEU A 214 7.25 3.33 10.71
CA LEU A 214 6.37 2.39 11.38
C LEU A 214 7.16 1.19 11.90
N TYR A 215 8.05 0.60 11.08
CA TYR A 215 8.84 -0.55 11.46
C TYR A 215 9.71 -0.27 12.69
N ALA A 216 10.32 0.89 12.79
CA ALA A 216 11.11 1.29 13.95
C ALA A 216 10.30 1.32 15.25
N ARG A 217 9.02 1.72 15.18
CA ARG A 217 8.11 1.70 16.33
C ARG A 217 7.52 0.32 16.59
N LEU A 218 7.22 -0.43 15.55
CA LEU A 218 6.63 -1.77 15.60
C LEU A 218 7.61 -2.81 16.17
N ASN A 219 8.90 -2.76 15.79
CA ASN A 219 9.88 -3.79 16.10
C ASN A 219 10.53 -3.64 17.48
N LEU A 220 9.72 -3.25 18.49
CA LEU A 220 10.11 -3.21 19.91
C LEU A 220 9.33 -4.25 20.71
N SER A 221 10.06 -5.12 21.42
CA SER A 221 9.53 -6.28 22.14
C SER A 221 8.73 -5.89 23.38
N PRO A 222 7.49 -6.40 23.56
CA PRO A 222 6.72 -6.31 24.81
C PRO A 222 7.02 -7.47 25.75
N MET A 223 7.81 -8.48 25.34
CA MET A 223 8.00 -9.70 26.12
C MET A 223 8.67 -9.44 27.48
N GLY A 224 8.22 -10.16 28.52
CA GLY A 224 8.76 -10.08 29.87
C GLY A 224 8.17 -8.94 30.71
N THR A 225 7.03 -8.38 30.31
CA THR A 225 6.31 -7.33 31.07
C THR A 225 5.41 -7.89 32.17
N ALA A 226 5.18 -9.19 32.21
CA ALA A 226 4.28 -9.85 33.16
C ALA A 226 2.93 -9.12 33.30
N VAL A 227 2.32 -8.79 32.19
CA VAL A 227 1.06 -8.05 31.94
C VAL A 227 1.18 -6.53 32.05
N LEU A 228 1.50 -5.97 33.22
CA LEU A 228 1.33 -4.53 33.46
C LEU A 228 2.56 -3.87 34.10
N ALA A 229 3.11 -4.51 35.13
CA ALA A 229 4.02 -3.87 36.07
C ALA A 229 5.38 -4.58 36.20
N ASN A 230 5.73 -5.42 35.23
CA ASN A 230 6.92 -6.25 35.30
C ASN A 230 6.84 -7.31 36.42
N SER A 231 7.94 -8.00 36.71
CA SER A 231 8.01 -9.15 37.59
C SER A 231 9.09 -8.94 38.66
N GLY A 232 8.94 -9.61 39.81
CA GLY A 232 10.02 -9.70 40.82
C GLY A 232 11.17 -10.63 40.42
N TYR A 233 11.05 -11.38 39.33
CA TYR A 233 12.15 -12.15 38.77
C TYR A 233 13.13 -11.26 37.99
N PRO A 234 14.45 -11.57 37.98
CA PRO A 234 15.44 -10.81 37.21
C PRO A 234 15.38 -11.17 35.70
N ILE A 235 14.23 -10.86 35.08
CA ILE A 235 13.99 -11.14 33.65
C ILE A 235 14.84 -10.21 32.78
N ASN A 236 15.64 -10.78 31.88
CA ASN A 236 16.38 -10.02 30.89
C ASN A 236 15.54 -9.82 29.63
N ARG A 237 14.84 -8.69 29.56
CA ARG A 237 13.94 -8.33 28.45
C ARG A 237 14.71 -8.05 27.15
N GLU A 238 15.91 -7.50 27.24
CA GLU A 238 16.80 -7.24 26.09
C GLU A 238 17.22 -8.55 25.44
N ARG A 239 17.55 -9.57 26.25
CA ARG A 239 17.88 -10.90 25.75
C ARG A 239 16.68 -11.56 25.07
N LEU A 240 15.48 -11.43 25.62
CA LEU A 240 14.25 -11.91 25.00
C LEU A 240 14.00 -11.21 23.66
N ALA A 241 14.16 -9.89 23.59
CA ALA A 241 14.03 -9.13 22.36
C ALA A 241 15.00 -9.62 21.28
N GLN A 242 16.27 -9.80 21.64
CA GLN A 242 17.30 -10.31 20.74
C GLN A 242 16.94 -11.69 20.18
N LEU A 243 16.57 -12.64 21.05
CA LEU A 243 16.21 -14.02 20.68
C LEU A 243 14.96 -14.09 19.78
N LEU A 244 14.04 -13.12 19.89
CA LEU A 244 12.80 -13.03 19.13
C LEU A 244 12.90 -12.08 17.90
N GLY A 245 14.10 -11.58 17.60
CA GLY A 245 14.37 -10.76 16.42
C GLY A 245 13.82 -9.34 16.47
N PHE A 246 13.55 -8.81 17.67
CA PHE A 246 13.21 -7.40 17.86
C PHE A 246 14.47 -6.52 17.92
N ASP A 247 14.33 -5.24 17.59
CA ASP A 247 15.42 -4.26 17.60
C ASP A 247 15.76 -3.77 19.02
N GLY A 248 14.83 -3.93 19.96
CA GLY A 248 14.95 -3.53 21.34
C GLY A 248 13.71 -3.88 22.14
N VAL A 249 13.58 -3.32 23.33
CA VAL A 249 12.42 -3.48 24.20
C VAL A 249 11.55 -2.21 24.19
N ARG A 250 10.25 -2.39 24.31
CA ARG A 250 9.36 -1.28 24.68
C ARG A 250 9.48 -1.08 26.18
N GLU A 251 10.06 0.04 26.58
CA GLU A 251 10.58 0.24 27.94
C GLU A 251 9.49 0.13 29.01
N ASN A 252 8.41 0.94 28.89
CA ASN A 252 7.34 0.93 29.86
C ASN A 252 6.47 -0.33 29.70
N SER A 253 6.38 -1.15 30.75
CA SER A 253 5.67 -2.43 30.71
C SER A 253 4.17 -2.29 30.50
N LEU A 254 3.56 -1.23 30.99
CA LEU A 254 2.13 -0.94 30.78
C LEU A 254 1.88 -0.51 29.32
N ASP A 255 2.72 0.35 28.76
CA ASP A 255 2.68 0.71 27.34
C ASP A 255 2.84 -0.52 26.46
N ALA A 256 3.86 -1.32 26.72
CA ALA A 256 4.22 -2.48 25.93
C ALA A 256 3.08 -3.50 25.75
N SER A 257 2.27 -3.71 26.77
CA SER A 257 1.22 -4.72 26.76
C SER A 257 -0.19 -4.17 26.59
N GLN A 258 -0.43 -2.87 26.85
CA GLN A 258 -1.78 -2.32 26.97
C GLN A 258 -2.05 -1.07 26.12
N VAL A 259 -1.04 -0.28 25.75
CA VAL A 259 -1.22 0.95 24.99
C VAL A 259 -0.77 0.78 23.55
N SER A 260 0.49 0.41 23.34
CA SER A 260 1.07 0.22 21.99
C SER A 260 0.40 -0.91 21.19
N THR A 261 -0.36 -1.75 21.83
CA THR A 261 -1.18 -2.78 21.19
C THR A 261 -2.35 -2.22 20.39
N TYR A 262 -2.63 -0.92 20.47
CA TYR A 262 -3.68 -0.25 19.71
C TYR A 262 -3.14 0.74 18.71
N ASP A 263 -2.21 1.63 19.10
CA ASP A 263 -1.71 2.70 18.24
C ASP A 263 -0.85 2.19 17.09
N ILE A 264 -0.01 1.18 17.32
CA ILE A 264 0.82 0.59 16.26
C ILE A 264 -0.01 -0.05 15.14
N PRO A 265 -1.05 -0.86 15.40
CA PRO A 265 -1.92 -1.35 14.33
C PRO A 265 -2.71 -0.26 13.61
N LEU A 266 -3.12 0.80 14.33
CA LEU A 266 -3.78 1.95 13.72
C LEU A 266 -2.86 2.67 12.73
N GLU A 267 -1.59 2.85 13.10
CA GLU A 267 -0.58 3.42 12.20
C GLU A 267 -0.41 2.55 10.95
N ALA A 268 -0.31 1.22 11.12
CA ALA A 268 -0.21 0.27 10.01
C ALA A 268 -1.46 0.30 9.11
N ALA A 269 -2.66 0.36 9.69
CA ALA A 269 -3.92 0.48 8.96
C ALA A 269 -3.99 1.80 8.17
N GLY A 270 -3.54 2.92 8.76
CA GLY A 270 -3.43 4.21 8.10
C GLY A 270 -2.50 4.19 6.90
N LEU A 271 -1.37 3.51 7.03
CA LEU A 271 -0.39 3.36 5.95
C LEU A 271 -0.99 2.62 4.74
N VAL A 272 -1.59 1.45 4.92
CA VAL A 272 -2.16 0.69 3.80
C VAL A 272 -3.40 1.37 3.20
N SER A 273 -4.19 2.07 4.02
CA SER A 273 -5.31 2.90 3.56
C SER A 273 -4.83 4.04 2.63
N SER A 274 -3.70 4.67 2.96
CA SER A 274 -3.07 5.69 2.11
C SER A 274 -2.75 5.16 0.72
N SER A 275 -2.14 3.98 0.62
CA SER A 275 -1.87 3.33 -0.67
C SER A 275 -3.15 2.98 -1.43
N ALA A 276 -4.17 2.46 -0.73
CA ALA A 276 -5.44 2.08 -1.35
C ALA A 276 -6.16 3.27 -1.98
N ILE A 277 -6.18 4.42 -1.30
CA ILE A 277 -6.78 5.66 -1.83
C ILE A 277 -6.05 6.10 -3.11
N ARG A 278 -4.72 6.05 -3.14
CA ARG A 278 -3.94 6.41 -4.34
C ARG A 278 -4.14 5.44 -5.49
N ILE A 279 -4.18 4.14 -5.20
CA ILE A 279 -4.50 3.13 -6.22
C ILE A 279 -5.88 3.39 -6.80
N GLY A 280 -6.88 3.68 -5.96
CA GLY A 280 -8.21 4.05 -6.40
C GLY A 280 -8.22 5.27 -7.34
N ALA A 281 -7.42 6.31 -7.04
CA ALA A 281 -7.26 7.48 -7.88
C ALA A 281 -6.59 7.14 -9.23
N PHE A 282 -5.49 6.39 -9.22
CA PHE A 282 -4.79 5.96 -10.43
C PHE A 282 -5.71 5.15 -11.36
N ILE A 283 -6.45 4.19 -10.80
CA ILE A 283 -7.44 3.40 -11.55
C ILE A 283 -8.57 4.28 -12.08
N GLY A 284 -8.99 5.29 -11.32
CA GLY A 284 -9.96 6.30 -11.73
C GLY A 284 -9.51 7.06 -12.98
N ASP A 285 -8.26 7.52 -13.01
CA ASP A 285 -7.69 8.24 -14.16
C ASP A 285 -7.70 7.35 -15.42
N ILE A 286 -7.25 6.08 -15.31
CA ILE A 286 -7.31 5.15 -16.44
C ILE A 286 -8.76 4.93 -16.89
N HIS A 287 -9.68 4.81 -15.95
CA HIS A 287 -11.08 4.55 -16.25
C HIS A 287 -11.75 5.70 -17.00
N THR A 288 -11.31 6.96 -16.79
CA THR A 288 -11.84 8.11 -17.53
C THR A 288 -11.60 7.99 -19.04
N GLN A 289 -10.53 7.31 -19.47
CA GLN A 289 -10.26 7.07 -20.88
C GLN A 289 -11.35 6.20 -21.55
N TYR A 290 -12.02 5.32 -20.81
CA TYR A 290 -13.12 4.49 -21.32
C TYR A 290 -14.42 5.28 -21.62
N HIS A 291 -14.50 6.53 -21.19
CA HIS A 291 -15.58 7.46 -21.59
C HIS A 291 -15.32 8.12 -22.95
N GLN A 292 -14.08 8.07 -23.44
CA GLN A 292 -13.73 8.69 -24.71
C GLN A 292 -14.18 7.82 -25.89
N THR A 293 -14.61 8.46 -26.97
CA THR A 293 -14.94 7.76 -28.21
C THR A 293 -13.70 7.09 -28.83
N ARG A 294 -12.54 7.74 -28.70
CA ARG A 294 -11.26 7.28 -29.18
C ARG A 294 -10.20 7.45 -28.08
N PRO A 295 -10.14 6.52 -27.12
CA PRO A 295 -9.19 6.61 -26.00
C PRO A 295 -7.75 6.42 -26.49
N TRP A 296 -6.80 7.05 -25.79
CA TRP A 296 -5.37 6.85 -26.03
C TRP A 296 -4.74 5.87 -25.03
N LEU A 297 -5.43 5.53 -23.94
CA LEU A 297 -4.99 4.59 -22.91
C LEU A 297 -6.09 3.56 -22.65
N LEU A 298 -5.78 2.28 -22.82
CA LEU A 298 -6.67 1.16 -22.63
C LEU A 298 -5.95 0.00 -21.97
N LEU A 299 -6.69 -1.01 -21.55
CA LEU A 299 -6.15 -2.32 -21.19
C LEU A 299 -6.13 -3.23 -22.42
N ASP A 300 -5.25 -4.23 -22.40
CA ASP A 300 -5.30 -5.37 -23.28
C ASP A 300 -6.69 -6.02 -23.29
N GLU A 301 -7.07 -6.62 -24.41
CA GLU A 301 -8.36 -7.32 -24.55
C GLU A 301 -8.55 -8.43 -23.50
N GLY A 302 -7.48 -9.16 -23.13
CA GLY A 302 -7.49 -10.18 -22.10
C GLY A 302 -7.83 -9.70 -20.68
N ALA A 303 -7.64 -8.40 -20.42
CA ALA A 303 -8.00 -7.75 -19.14
C ALA A 303 -9.41 -7.13 -19.15
N THR A 304 -10.15 -7.31 -20.25
CA THR A 304 -11.52 -6.81 -20.46
C THR A 304 -12.49 -7.98 -20.69
N TYR A 305 -13.80 -7.69 -20.64
CA TYR A 305 -14.82 -8.66 -21.03
C TYR A 305 -15.87 -8.03 -21.94
N THR A 306 -16.45 -8.84 -22.81
CA THR A 306 -17.47 -8.42 -23.77
C THR A 306 -18.84 -8.24 -23.12
N SER A 307 -19.64 -7.32 -23.65
CA SER A 307 -21.06 -7.21 -23.30
C SER A 307 -21.87 -8.33 -23.96
N SER A 308 -22.82 -8.89 -23.23
CA SER A 308 -23.77 -9.89 -23.79
C SER A 308 -24.74 -9.31 -24.81
N ALA A 309 -24.96 -7.98 -24.80
CA ALA A 309 -25.95 -7.30 -25.65
C ALA A 309 -25.32 -6.37 -26.68
N MET A 310 -24.14 -5.83 -26.42
CA MET A 310 -23.50 -4.79 -27.24
C MET A 310 -22.13 -5.31 -27.74
N PRO A 311 -22.02 -5.78 -28.99
CA PRO A 311 -20.80 -6.44 -29.49
C PRO A 311 -19.54 -5.56 -29.47
N GLN A 312 -19.70 -4.24 -29.62
CA GLN A 312 -18.59 -3.28 -29.61
C GLN A 312 -18.08 -2.95 -28.19
N LYS A 313 -18.84 -3.29 -27.15
CA LYS A 313 -18.53 -2.89 -25.77
C LYS A 313 -17.49 -3.81 -25.13
N ARG A 314 -16.39 -3.24 -24.71
CA ARG A 314 -15.33 -3.90 -23.91
C ARG A 314 -15.33 -3.29 -22.51
N ASN A 315 -15.69 -4.08 -21.51
CA ASN A 315 -15.74 -3.63 -20.13
C ASN A 315 -14.36 -3.83 -19.47
N PRO A 316 -13.78 -2.81 -18.82
CA PRO A 316 -12.49 -2.91 -18.16
C PRO A 316 -12.63 -3.62 -16.79
N GLY A 317 -12.95 -4.91 -16.82
CA GLY A 317 -13.26 -5.70 -15.61
C GLY A 317 -12.14 -5.68 -14.58
N LEU A 318 -10.88 -5.66 -15.03
CA LEU A 318 -9.74 -5.60 -14.14
C LEU A 318 -9.68 -4.26 -13.37
N LEU A 319 -9.97 -3.11 -14.01
CA LEU A 319 -10.04 -1.81 -13.32
C LEU A 319 -11.13 -1.81 -12.26
N MET A 320 -12.31 -2.37 -12.58
CA MET A 320 -13.43 -2.42 -11.64
C MET A 320 -13.07 -3.25 -10.39
N ARG A 321 -12.50 -4.44 -10.58
CA ARG A 321 -12.07 -5.31 -9.47
C ARG A 321 -10.93 -4.72 -8.65
N THR A 322 -10.02 -3.95 -9.26
CA THR A 322 -8.94 -3.27 -8.53
C THR A 322 -9.49 -2.13 -7.68
N ARG A 323 -10.47 -1.37 -8.17
CA ARG A 323 -11.16 -0.34 -7.37
C ARG A 323 -11.94 -0.94 -6.19
N GLU A 324 -12.62 -2.06 -6.42
CA GLU A 324 -13.31 -2.82 -5.36
C GLU A 324 -12.32 -3.23 -4.27
N ALA A 325 -11.20 -3.88 -4.65
CA ALA A 325 -10.16 -4.29 -3.70
C ALA A 325 -9.57 -3.09 -2.92
N ALA A 326 -9.37 -1.94 -3.56
CA ALA A 326 -8.92 -0.73 -2.87
C ALA A 326 -9.97 -0.23 -1.86
N SER A 327 -11.26 -0.30 -2.20
CA SER A 327 -12.35 0.07 -1.28
C SER A 327 -12.43 -0.88 -0.08
N ASP A 328 -12.21 -2.19 -0.30
CA ASP A 328 -12.17 -3.18 0.77
C ASP A 328 -11.04 -2.88 1.77
N VAL A 329 -9.85 -2.54 1.29
CA VAL A 329 -8.72 -2.14 2.17
C VAL A 329 -9.08 -0.92 3.00
N VAL A 330 -9.69 0.12 2.41
CA VAL A 330 -10.13 1.31 3.15
C VAL A 330 -11.20 0.95 4.19
N GLY A 331 -12.15 0.08 3.83
CA GLY A 331 -13.19 -0.40 4.75
C GLY A 331 -12.61 -1.16 5.94
N LEU A 332 -11.67 -2.09 5.71
CA LEU A 332 -10.99 -2.86 6.76
C LEU A 332 -10.10 -1.99 7.64
N ALA A 333 -9.40 -1.00 7.07
CA ALA A 333 -8.62 -0.04 7.85
C ALA A 333 -9.50 0.79 8.79
N ASN A 334 -10.68 1.23 8.32
CA ASN A 334 -11.67 1.90 9.16
C ASN A 334 -12.22 0.97 10.26
N ALA A 335 -12.43 -0.32 9.95
CA ALA A 335 -12.86 -1.30 10.96
C ALA A 335 -11.81 -1.44 12.08
N THR A 336 -10.50 -1.42 11.76
CA THR A 336 -9.41 -1.40 12.75
C THR A 336 -9.53 -0.19 13.66
N THR A 337 -9.80 1.00 13.11
CA THR A 337 -10.03 2.23 13.89
C THR A 337 -11.23 2.08 14.84
N LEU A 338 -12.35 1.55 14.37
CA LEU A 338 -13.56 1.33 15.19
C LEU A 338 -13.33 0.31 16.31
N ARG A 339 -12.52 -0.73 16.06
CA ARG A 339 -12.15 -1.71 17.10
C ARG A 339 -11.26 -1.12 18.18
N ALA A 340 -10.34 -0.24 17.82
CA ALA A 340 -9.46 0.44 18.78
C ALA A 340 -10.18 1.51 19.59
N HIS A 341 -11.27 2.07 19.08
CA HIS A 341 -12.01 3.15 19.73
C HIS A 341 -12.63 2.68 21.08
N ASN A 342 -12.47 3.49 22.12
CA ASN A 342 -12.98 3.27 23.47
C ASN A 342 -12.49 1.97 24.16
N VAL A 343 -11.27 1.53 23.85
CA VAL A 343 -10.64 0.46 24.62
C VAL A 343 -9.88 1.07 25.79
N THR A 344 -10.32 0.74 27.00
CA THR A 344 -9.66 1.18 28.24
C THR A 344 -8.40 0.35 28.49
N THR A 345 -7.41 0.96 29.14
CA THR A 345 -6.20 0.26 29.59
C THR A 345 -6.58 -0.96 30.45
N GLY A 346 -6.01 -2.12 30.13
CA GLY A 346 -6.32 -3.39 30.77
C GLY A 346 -7.45 -4.20 30.10
N MET A 347 -8.05 -3.70 29.01
CA MET A 347 -9.15 -4.35 28.28
C MET A 347 -8.74 -4.77 26.85
N THR A 348 -7.45 -5.01 26.62
CA THR A 348 -6.89 -5.23 25.28
C THR A 348 -7.34 -6.52 24.60
N ASP A 349 -7.68 -7.55 25.36
CA ASP A 349 -8.18 -8.83 24.86
C ASP A 349 -9.68 -8.83 24.50
N TYR A 350 -10.37 -7.75 24.83
CA TYR A 350 -11.82 -7.65 24.59
C TYR A 350 -12.16 -7.20 23.15
N LYS A 351 -11.30 -6.41 22.54
CA LYS A 351 -11.43 -5.96 21.14
C LYS A 351 -10.09 -6.16 20.43
N ALA A 352 -9.89 -7.34 19.89
CA ALA A 352 -8.66 -7.63 19.15
C ALA A 352 -8.53 -6.72 17.91
N ALA A 353 -7.91 -5.57 18.07
CA ALA A 353 -7.59 -4.66 16.97
C ALA A 353 -6.60 -5.31 15.97
N PHE A 354 -5.95 -6.40 16.42
CA PHE A 354 -4.92 -7.12 15.67
C PHE A 354 -5.41 -8.32 14.87
N ASP A 355 -6.60 -8.82 15.09
CA ASP A 355 -7.06 -10.02 14.40
C ASP A 355 -7.40 -9.76 12.92
N ASP A 356 -6.95 -8.60 12.39
CA ASP A 356 -7.25 -8.19 11.04
C ASP A 356 -6.18 -8.61 10.04
N LEU A 357 -5.82 -9.90 10.06
CA LEU A 357 -5.11 -10.54 8.96
C LEU A 357 -5.83 -10.30 7.62
N GLY A 358 -7.15 -10.06 7.67
CA GLY A 358 -7.98 -9.67 6.54
C GLY A 358 -7.50 -8.40 5.86
N LEU A 359 -7.12 -7.36 6.62
CA LEU A 359 -6.63 -6.10 6.08
C LEU A 359 -5.40 -6.29 5.19
N PHE A 360 -4.37 -6.99 5.69
CA PHE A 360 -3.13 -7.20 4.94
C PHE A 360 -3.28 -8.18 3.78
N ARG A 361 -4.16 -9.18 3.91
CA ARG A 361 -4.51 -10.08 2.80
C ARG A 361 -5.17 -9.30 1.67
N SER A 362 -6.18 -8.49 1.98
CA SER A 362 -6.84 -7.63 0.99
C SER A 362 -5.88 -6.62 0.38
N THR A 363 -4.92 -6.10 1.17
CA THR A 363 -3.85 -5.23 0.66
C THR A 363 -2.98 -5.95 -0.35
N GLY A 364 -2.55 -7.18 -0.08
CA GLY A 364 -1.79 -8.01 -1.03
C GLY A 364 -2.56 -8.28 -2.32
N ASP A 365 -3.85 -8.62 -2.22
CA ASP A 365 -4.71 -8.83 -3.39
C ASP A 365 -4.90 -7.55 -4.21
N MET A 366 -5.03 -6.40 -3.56
CA MET A 366 -5.12 -5.10 -4.22
C MET A 366 -3.84 -4.80 -5.03
N PHE A 367 -2.65 -4.96 -4.44
CA PHE A 367 -1.39 -4.75 -5.15
C PHE A 367 -1.18 -5.73 -6.30
N LYS A 368 -1.52 -6.99 -6.13
CA LYS A 368 -1.50 -7.99 -7.20
C LYS A 368 -2.39 -7.59 -8.38
N ARG A 369 -3.59 -7.07 -8.11
CA ARG A 369 -4.49 -6.57 -9.17
C ARG A 369 -3.92 -5.32 -9.84
N LEU A 370 -3.31 -4.41 -9.07
CA LEU A 370 -2.63 -3.24 -9.64
C LEU A 370 -1.48 -3.65 -10.56
N ASP A 371 -0.66 -4.63 -10.17
CA ASP A 371 0.41 -5.15 -11.04
C ASP A 371 -0.15 -5.70 -12.36
N GLN A 372 -1.26 -6.45 -12.30
CA GLN A 372 -1.97 -6.92 -13.50
C GLN A 372 -2.49 -5.75 -14.37
N VAL A 373 -2.99 -4.68 -13.76
CA VAL A 373 -3.41 -3.46 -14.49
C VAL A 373 -2.21 -2.84 -15.21
N LEU A 374 -1.10 -2.65 -14.49
CA LEU A 374 0.11 -2.04 -15.07
C LEU A 374 0.69 -2.88 -16.22
N ASP A 375 0.60 -4.20 -16.12
CA ASP A 375 1.03 -5.13 -17.18
C ASP A 375 0.12 -5.06 -18.42
N ALA A 376 -1.19 -4.89 -18.20
CA ALA A 376 -2.19 -4.85 -19.26
C ALA A 376 -2.34 -3.47 -19.94
N LEU A 377 -1.65 -2.41 -19.47
CA LEU A 377 -1.78 -1.07 -20.04
C LEU A 377 -1.26 -1.00 -21.48
N LYS A 378 -2.08 -0.40 -22.35
CA LYS A 378 -1.72 -0.10 -23.76
C LYS A 378 -1.90 1.38 -24.03
N ILE A 379 -0.80 2.02 -24.43
CA ILE A 379 -0.75 3.45 -24.73
C ILE A 379 -0.65 3.61 -26.25
N ASN A 380 -1.61 4.32 -26.81
CA ASN A 380 -1.56 4.75 -28.21
C ASN A 380 -0.96 6.18 -28.26
N ALA A 381 0.36 6.27 -28.38
CA ALA A 381 1.09 7.53 -28.36
C ALA A 381 0.64 8.48 -29.50
N ALA A 382 0.40 7.95 -30.70
CA ALA A 382 -0.08 8.75 -31.82
C ALA A 382 -1.46 9.35 -31.55
N ARG A 383 -2.36 8.58 -30.92
CA ARG A 383 -3.70 9.09 -30.55
C ARG A 383 -3.61 10.11 -29.41
N ALA A 384 -2.67 9.96 -28.48
CA ALA A 384 -2.45 10.96 -27.43
C ALA A 384 -1.93 12.28 -27.98
N GLU A 385 -1.01 12.25 -28.95
CA GLU A 385 -0.55 13.46 -29.68
C GLU A 385 -1.68 14.07 -30.50
N GLU A 386 -2.49 13.28 -31.22
CA GLU A 386 -3.68 13.77 -31.93
C GLU A 386 -4.65 14.48 -30.99
N GLU A 387 -4.84 13.94 -29.76
CA GLU A 387 -5.69 14.58 -28.75
C GLU A 387 -5.15 15.94 -28.32
N LEU A 388 -3.83 16.05 -28.14
CA LEU A 388 -3.16 17.31 -27.79
C LEU A 388 -3.24 18.34 -28.92
N ASP A 389 -3.10 17.89 -30.17
CA ASP A 389 -3.14 18.76 -31.36
C ASP A 389 -4.57 19.21 -31.69
N ALA A 390 -5.58 18.52 -31.15
CA ALA A 390 -6.99 18.84 -31.38
C ALA A 390 -7.53 19.95 -30.46
N ASP A 391 -6.80 20.33 -29.41
CA ASP A 391 -7.23 21.35 -28.45
C ASP A 391 -6.10 22.39 -28.22
N TRP A 392 -6.47 23.52 -27.63
CA TRP A 392 -5.62 24.67 -27.38
C TRP A 392 -4.83 24.56 -26.05
N THR A 393 -4.35 23.37 -25.71
CA THR A 393 -3.59 23.09 -24.48
C THR A 393 -2.28 23.83 -24.36
N THR A 394 -1.77 24.35 -25.49
CA THR A 394 -0.54 25.15 -25.57
C THR A 394 -0.78 26.66 -25.51
N SER A 395 -2.01 27.13 -25.39
CA SER A 395 -2.35 28.56 -25.41
C SER A 395 -1.58 29.39 -24.37
N MET A 396 -1.28 28.82 -23.21
CA MET A 396 -0.44 29.46 -22.19
C MET A 396 1.00 29.71 -22.68
N GLU A 397 1.56 28.82 -23.51
CA GLU A 397 2.92 28.98 -24.04
C GLU A 397 3.06 30.19 -24.96
N LEU A 398 1.98 30.65 -25.62
CA LEU A 398 1.98 31.89 -26.38
C LEU A 398 2.27 33.08 -25.45
N ALA A 399 1.56 33.18 -24.31
CA ALA A 399 1.77 34.26 -23.33
C ALA A 399 3.17 34.19 -22.72
N ASP A 400 3.58 32.98 -22.30
CA ASP A 400 4.91 32.75 -21.71
C ASP A 400 6.04 33.07 -22.69
N THR A 401 5.91 32.73 -23.98
CA THR A 401 6.91 33.01 -25.01
C THR A 401 7.04 34.49 -25.28
N LEU A 402 5.92 35.20 -25.36
CA LEU A 402 5.90 36.66 -25.51
C LEU A 402 6.61 37.36 -24.35
N GLU A 403 6.36 36.92 -23.12
CA GLU A 403 7.00 37.49 -21.94
C GLU A 403 8.51 37.15 -21.90
N ARG A 404 8.88 35.89 -22.05
CA ARG A 404 10.28 35.41 -21.94
C ARG A 404 11.18 35.95 -23.03
N LYS A 405 10.70 36.00 -24.27
CA LYS A 405 11.53 36.38 -25.42
C LYS A 405 11.44 37.84 -25.78
N HIS A 406 10.31 38.48 -25.54
CA HIS A 406 10.01 39.81 -26.03
C HIS A 406 9.60 40.82 -24.97
N HIS A 407 9.62 40.39 -23.68
CA HIS A 407 9.27 41.25 -22.53
C HIS A 407 7.86 41.88 -22.63
N VAL A 408 6.94 41.22 -23.37
CA VAL A 408 5.55 41.63 -23.42
C VAL A 408 4.89 41.28 -22.09
N PRO A 409 4.22 42.22 -21.40
CA PRO A 409 3.58 41.94 -20.11
C PRO A 409 2.60 40.77 -20.21
N PHE A 410 2.64 39.85 -19.23
CA PHE A 410 1.83 38.62 -19.23
C PHE A 410 0.35 38.85 -19.53
N ARG A 411 -0.25 39.93 -19.01
CA ARG A 411 -1.67 40.24 -19.22
C ARG A 411 -2.01 40.50 -20.69
N ILE A 412 -1.11 41.07 -21.46
CA ILE A 412 -1.26 41.27 -22.92
C ILE A 412 -1.17 39.93 -23.61
N GLY A 413 -0.12 39.15 -23.31
CA GLY A 413 0.06 37.80 -23.86
C GLY A 413 -1.13 36.88 -23.58
N HIS A 414 -1.65 36.90 -22.34
CA HIS A 414 -2.82 36.15 -21.96
C HIS A 414 -4.10 36.61 -22.69
N SER A 415 -4.31 37.95 -22.84
CA SER A 415 -5.44 38.47 -23.61
C SER A 415 -5.36 38.07 -25.08
N PHE A 416 -4.16 38.13 -25.66
CA PHE A 416 -3.90 37.65 -27.02
C PHE A 416 -4.24 36.15 -27.18
N ALA A 417 -3.73 35.30 -26.29
CA ALA A 417 -4.05 33.87 -26.29
C ALA A 417 -5.56 33.62 -26.17
N SER A 418 -6.27 34.39 -25.33
CA SER A 418 -7.73 34.29 -25.17
C SER A 418 -8.47 34.62 -26.49
N LEU A 419 -8.07 35.72 -27.16
CA LEU A 419 -8.66 36.12 -28.43
C LEU A 419 -8.45 35.07 -29.54
N ILE A 420 -7.26 34.47 -29.58
CA ILE A 420 -6.95 33.35 -30.49
C ILE A 420 -7.90 32.19 -30.23
N VAL A 421 -8.01 31.73 -28.96
CA VAL A 421 -8.85 30.59 -28.58
C VAL A 421 -10.33 30.88 -28.86
N GLU A 422 -10.83 32.10 -28.59
CA GLU A 422 -12.20 32.52 -28.92
C GLU A 422 -12.48 32.40 -30.41
N LYS A 423 -11.63 33.03 -31.24
CA LYS A 423 -11.74 32.97 -32.69
C LYS A 423 -11.68 31.53 -33.20
N ALA A 424 -10.67 30.80 -32.78
CA ALA A 424 -10.47 29.43 -33.22
C ALA A 424 -11.65 28.50 -32.88
N ARG A 425 -12.24 28.66 -31.70
CA ARG A 425 -13.45 27.91 -31.31
C ARG A 425 -14.66 28.29 -32.14
N ALA A 426 -14.82 29.57 -32.45
CA ALA A 426 -15.90 30.04 -33.29
C ALA A 426 -15.80 29.49 -34.72
N ASP A 427 -14.57 29.41 -35.25
CA ASP A 427 -14.30 29.00 -36.64
C ASP A 427 -14.08 27.48 -36.77
N GLY A 428 -13.97 26.74 -35.66
CA GLY A 428 -13.58 25.31 -35.64
C GLY A 428 -12.14 25.07 -36.07
N THR A 429 -11.24 26.04 -35.89
CA THR A 429 -9.84 25.99 -36.36
C THR A 429 -8.97 25.31 -35.34
N LEU A 430 -8.12 24.34 -35.79
CA LEU A 430 -7.12 23.68 -34.95
C LEU A 430 -5.87 24.56 -34.77
N PRO A 431 -5.10 24.38 -33.68
CA PRO A 431 -3.88 25.16 -33.43
C PRO A 431 -2.90 25.22 -34.60
N LYS A 432 -2.67 24.07 -35.26
CA LYS A 432 -1.75 23.95 -36.41
C LYS A 432 -2.22 24.74 -37.66
N ASP A 433 -3.53 24.92 -37.82
CA ASP A 433 -4.17 25.52 -39.01
C ASP A 433 -4.49 27.01 -38.81
N PHE A 434 -4.24 27.57 -37.63
CA PHE A 434 -4.56 28.96 -37.30
C PHE A 434 -3.66 29.92 -38.14
N ALA A 435 -4.28 30.85 -38.85
CA ALA A 435 -3.58 31.77 -39.76
C ALA A 435 -2.72 32.78 -38.98
N TYR A 436 -1.42 32.89 -39.34
CA TYR A 436 -0.51 33.82 -38.67
C TYR A 436 -0.92 35.29 -38.87
N ALA A 437 -1.53 35.64 -40.03
CA ALA A 437 -2.05 36.98 -40.28
C ALA A 437 -3.18 37.34 -39.28
N ASP A 438 -4.05 36.38 -38.96
CA ASP A 438 -5.08 36.57 -37.94
C ASP A 438 -4.46 36.77 -36.55
N ALA A 439 -3.40 36.03 -36.23
CA ALA A 439 -2.68 36.20 -34.98
C ALA A 439 -2.09 37.60 -34.85
N GLN A 440 -1.54 38.15 -35.91
CA GLN A 440 -0.99 39.54 -35.91
C GLN A 440 -2.14 40.55 -35.60
N ALA A 441 -3.30 40.42 -36.24
CA ALA A 441 -4.44 41.29 -35.98
C ALA A 441 -4.98 41.21 -34.55
N LEU A 442 -5.06 39.98 -33.99
CA LEU A 442 -5.52 39.74 -32.62
C LEU A 442 -4.51 40.24 -31.56
N PHE A 443 -3.21 40.20 -31.87
CA PHE A 443 -2.18 40.77 -30.98
C PHE A 443 -2.31 42.31 -30.92
N THR A 444 -2.53 42.97 -32.05
CA THR A 444 -2.81 44.42 -32.12
C THR A 444 -4.01 44.75 -31.21
N GLN A 445 -5.11 44.00 -31.34
CA GLN A 445 -6.28 44.21 -30.51
C GLN A 445 -6.01 44.02 -29.00
N ALA A 446 -5.21 42.99 -28.62
CA ALA A 446 -4.84 42.77 -27.24
C ALA A 446 -3.94 43.88 -26.68
N ALA A 447 -2.98 44.37 -27.48
CA ALA A 447 -2.07 45.45 -27.12
C ALA A 447 -2.83 46.77 -26.92
N ASP A 448 -3.72 47.13 -27.85
CA ASP A 448 -4.53 48.34 -27.79
C ASP A 448 -5.46 48.36 -26.56
N LYS A 449 -6.02 47.22 -26.18
CA LYS A 449 -6.83 47.08 -24.94
C LYS A 449 -6.07 47.55 -23.70
N TYR A 450 -4.78 47.33 -23.65
CA TYR A 450 -3.92 47.69 -22.53
C TYR A 450 -3.12 48.98 -22.79
N LYS A 451 -3.33 49.64 -23.93
CA LYS A 451 -2.59 50.85 -24.34
C LYS A 451 -1.10 50.62 -24.39
N TRP A 452 -0.70 49.45 -24.83
CA TRP A 452 0.71 49.05 -25.00
C TRP A 452 1.27 49.69 -26.27
N LYS A 453 2.46 50.24 -26.21
CA LYS A 453 3.01 51.05 -27.31
C LYS A 453 3.31 50.25 -28.56
N ASP A 454 3.82 49.02 -28.35
CA ASP A 454 4.22 48.13 -29.44
C ASP A 454 3.09 47.16 -29.75
N ASN A 455 2.18 47.56 -30.64
CA ASN A 455 1.03 46.74 -31.01
C ASN A 455 1.26 45.78 -32.19
N THR A 456 2.51 45.63 -32.62
CA THR A 456 2.92 44.63 -33.61
C THR A 456 3.34 43.34 -32.94
N LEU A 457 2.83 42.20 -33.41
CA LEU A 457 3.21 40.88 -32.86
C LEU A 457 4.72 40.66 -33.02
N PRO A 458 5.51 40.57 -31.94
CA PRO A 458 6.95 40.42 -32.01
C PRO A 458 7.41 39.00 -32.36
N LEU A 459 6.52 38.00 -32.31
CA LEU A 459 6.84 36.60 -32.67
C LEU A 459 6.96 36.50 -34.19
N SER A 460 8.01 35.82 -34.67
CA SER A 460 8.03 35.32 -36.03
C SER A 460 6.94 34.25 -36.26
N GLU A 461 6.56 33.98 -37.50
CA GLU A 461 5.64 32.88 -37.79
C GLU A 461 6.17 31.54 -37.28
N ALA A 462 7.48 31.28 -37.38
CA ALA A 462 8.11 30.08 -36.88
C ALA A 462 8.01 29.97 -35.34
N ASP A 463 8.24 31.07 -34.60
CA ASP A 463 8.09 31.08 -33.13
C ASP A 463 6.63 30.93 -32.71
N PHE A 464 5.72 31.55 -33.45
CA PHE A 464 4.27 31.40 -33.22
C PHE A 464 3.86 29.93 -33.39
N ARG A 465 4.25 29.27 -34.49
CA ARG A 465 3.98 27.84 -34.70
C ARG A 465 4.61 26.96 -33.61
N ALA A 466 5.84 27.25 -33.23
CA ALA A 466 6.53 26.53 -32.17
C ALA A 466 5.77 26.64 -30.81
N SER A 467 5.22 27.84 -30.52
CA SER A 467 4.44 28.06 -29.28
C SER A 467 3.11 27.30 -29.26
N LEU A 468 2.61 26.85 -30.41
CA LEU A 468 1.42 26.02 -30.53
C LEU A 468 1.72 24.52 -30.54
N SER A 469 2.99 24.13 -30.53
CA SER A 469 3.40 22.72 -30.55
C SER A 469 3.43 22.13 -29.14
N PRO A 470 2.67 21.06 -28.83
CA PRO A 470 2.76 20.35 -27.54
C PRO A 470 4.18 19.88 -27.23
N ARG A 471 4.89 19.35 -28.20
CA ARG A 471 6.28 18.88 -28.05
C ARG A 471 7.24 20.02 -27.74
N ALA A 472 7.15 21.15 -28.42
CA ALA A 472 7.99 22.30 -28.14
C ALA A 472 7.69 22.89 -26.74
N MET A 473 6.44 22.92 -26.34
CA MET A 473 6.03 23.34 -25.01
C MET A 473 6.66 22.46 -23.92
N VAL A 474 6.58 21.14 -24.03
CA VAL A 474 7.22 20.21 -23.06
C VAL A 474 8.72 20.42 -23.01
N GLN A 475 9.39 20.56 -24.16
CA GLN A 475 10.84 20.81 -24.24
C GLN A 475 11.25 22.15 -23.63
N SER A 476 10.37 23.14 -23.60
CA SER A 476 10.62 24.46 -22.99
C SER A 476 10.58 24.42 -21.46
N ARG A 477 9.97 23.40 -20.84
CA ARG A 477 9.76 23.27 -19.38
C ARG A 477 11.01 22.74 -18.67
N LYS A 478 12.07 23.56 -18.61
CA LYS A 478 13.40 23.19 -18.08
C LYS A 478 13.54 23.32 -16.57
N GLY A 479 12.49 23.72 -15.85
CA GLY A 479 12.50 23.84 -14.41
C GLY A 479 12.55 22.47 -13.71
N THR A 480 13.05 22.45 -12.47
CA THR A 480 13.08 21.26 -11.61
C THR A 480 11.69 20.63 -11.51
N GLY A 481 11.59 19.32 -11.76
CA GLY A 481 10.34 18.58 -11.73
C GLY A 481 9.46 18.77 -12.98
N GLY A 482 9.95 19.42 -14.03
CA GLY A 482 9.24 19.62 -15.29
C GLY A 482 9.14 18.34 -16.13
N PRO A 483 8.22 18.32 -17.13
CA PRO A 483 7.98 17.14 -17.96
C PRO A 483 8.99 16.97 -19.11
N GLN A 484 9.98 17.85 -19.26
CA GLN A 484 10.95 17.74 -20.35
C GLN A 484 11.84 16.48 -20.19
N PRO A 485 12.24 15.83 -21.30
CA PRO A 485 12.85 14.50 -21.25
C PRO A 485 14.10 14.37 -20.38
N GLU A 486 14.98 15.38 -20.36
CA GLU A 486 16.20 15.35 -19.55
C GLU A 486 15.88 15.35 -18.04
N GLU A 487 14.96 16.20 -17.63
CA GLU A 487 14.52 16.28 -16.23
C GLU A 487 13.75 15.02 -15.80
N VAL A 488 12.93 14.46 -16.68
CA VAL A 488 12.24 13.18 -16.45
C VAL A 488 13.25 12.04 -16.27
N ARG A 489 14.31 11.97 -17.08
CA ARG A 489 15.38 10.97 -16.93
C ARG A 489 16.14 11.15 -15.61
N ARG A 490 16.39 12.39 -15.18
CA ARG A 490 17.01 12.67 -13.89
C ARG A 490 16.14 12.15 -12.74
N MET A 491 14.84 12.52 -12.71
CA MET A 491 13.89 12.05 -11.70
C MET A 491 13.77 10.52 -11.70
N LEU A 492 13.74 9.89 -12.87
CA LEU A 492 13.69 8.44 -13.01
C LEU A 492 14.93 7.77 -12.39
N ALA A 493 16.11 8.29 -12.67
CA ALA A 493 17.37 7.74 -12.14
C ALA A 493 17.43 7.86 -10.61
N GLU A 494 17.01 8.99 -10.06
CA GLU A 494 16.94 9.20 -8.61
C GLU A 494 15.92 8.27 -7.93
N ALA A 495 14.73 8.12 -8.51
CA ALA A 495 13.71 7.21 -7.98
C ALA A 495 14.19 5.74 -8.01
N GLN A 496 14.88 5.33 -9.08
CA GLN A 496 15.51 4.00 -9.16
C GLN A 496 16.59 3.79 -8.09
N ALA A 497 17.39 4.81 -7.78
CA ALA A 497 18.40 4.73 -6.72
C ALA A 497 17.74 4.56 -5.33
N ARG A 498 16.72 5.38 -5.03
CA ARG A 498 15.98 5.28 -3.76
C ARG A 498 15.26 3.93 -3.61
N LEU A 499 14.66 3.41 -4.68
CA LEU A 499 14.05 2.07 -4.63
C LEU A 499 15.07 0.98 -4.28
N LYS A 500 16.30 1.04 -4.81
CA LYS A 500 17.36 0.09 -4.45
C LYS A 500 17.76 0.19 -2.98
N GLU A 501 17.78 1.39 -2.42
CA GLU A 501 18.04 1.61 -0.99
C GLU A 501 16.94 0.99 -0.13
N ASP A 502 15.67 1.19 -0.50
CA ASP A 502 14.52 0.60 0.19
C ASP A 502 14.55 -0.94 0.13
N GLN A 503 14.83 -1.52 -1.03
CA GLN A 503 14.98 -2.97 -1.21
C GLN A 503 16.12 -3.54 -0.36
N ALA A 504 17.26 -2.85 -0.30
CA ALA A 504 18.39 -3.26 0.54
C ALA A 504 18.03 -3.21 2.04
N TRP A 505 17.30 -2.17 2.46
CA TRP A 505 16.79 -2.06 3.82
C TRP A 505 15.83 -3.22 4.16
N MET A 506 14.89 -3.55 3.27
CA MET A 506 13.97 -4.68 3.43
C MET A 506 14.73 -6.00 3.58
N GLN A 507 15.70 -6.25 2.72
CA GLN A 507 16.54 -7.45 2.79
C GLN A 507 17.30 -7.54 4.12
N GLN A 508 17.87 -6.44 4.60
CA GLN A 508 18.57 -6.39 5.88
C GLN A 508 17.63 -6.73 7.06
N ARG A 509 16.39 -6.20 7.05
CA ARG A 509 15.42 -6.52 8.12
C ARG A 509 15.07 -8.00 8.13
N ARG A 510 14.85 -8.61 6.96
CA ARG A 510 14.56 -10.03 6.83
C ARG A 510 15.75 -10.90 7.28
N GLN A 511 16.95 -10.55 6.87
CA GLN A 511 18.14 -11.29 7.28
C GLN A 511 18.32 -11.30 8.80
N LYS A 512 18.08 -10.15 9.45
CA LYS A 512 18.11 -10.06 10.92
C LYS A 512 17.13 -11.02 11.60
N LEU A 513 15.93 -11.20 11.03
CA LEU A 513 14.94 -12.14 11.56
C LEU A 513 15.40 -13.59 11.39
N VAL A 514 15.98 -13.94 10.24
CA VAL A 514 16.56 -15.26 9.99
C VAL A 514 17.70 -15.55 10.95
N ASP A 515 18.59 -14.59 11.15
CA ASP A 515 19.74 -14.75 12.06
C ASP A 515 19.28 -14.94 13.52
N ALA A 516 18.21 -14.24 13.93
CA ALA A 516 17.62 -14.39 15.26
C ALA A 516 17.02 -15.80 15.44
N ASP A 517 16.35 -16.34 14.44
CA ASP A 517 15.76 -17.68 14.45
C ASP A 517 16.82 -18.76 14.58
N VAL A 518 17.87 -18.68 13.75
CA VAL A 518 19.01 -19.60 13.80
C VAL A 518 19.72 -19.50 15.15
N GLY A 519 19.90 -18.28 15.66
CA GLY A 519 20.51 -18.05 16.97
C GLY A 519 19.68 -18.60 18.12
N LEU A 520 18.34 -18.45 18.06
CA LEU A 520 17.42 -19.00 19.05
C LEU A 520 17.44 -20.52 19.06
N ASP A 521 17.36 -21.16 17.89
CA ASP A 521 17.38 -22.63 17.80
C ASP A 521 18.70 -23.19 18.32
N LYS A 522 19.83 -22.61 17.97
CA LYS A 522 21.15 -23.01 18.50
C LYS A 522 21.23 -22.85 20.02
N ALA A 523 20.75 -21.74 20.57
CA ALA A 523 20.78 -21.52 22.01
C ALA A 523 19.85 -22.49 22.76
N PHE A 524 18.69 -22.79 22.19
CA PHE A 524 17.71 -23.73 22.76
C PHE A 524 18.25 -25.18 22.71
N ASP A 525 18.83 -25.62 21.58
CA ASP A 525 19.39 -26.96 21.44
C ASP A 525 20.59 -27.16 22.37
N GLY A 526 21.38 -26.11 22.61
CA GLY A 526 22.45 -26.10 23.61
C GLY A 526 22.00 -26.37 25.05
N LEU A 527 20.69 -26.13 25.39
CA LEU A 527 20.16 -26.49 26.71
C LEU A 527 20.10 -28.00 26.93
N MET A 528 20.00 -28.79 25.84
CA MET A 528 19.93 -30.24 25.87
C MET A 528 21.29 -30.93 25.59
N GLY A 529 22.37 -30.15 25.49
CA GLY A 529 23.72 -30.69 25.18
C GLY A 529 23.86 -31.12 23.71
N ARG A 530 23.09 -30.58 22.81
CA ARG A 530 23.09 -30.89 21.36
C ARG A 530 23.74 -29.78 20.55
#